data_6707bcf3a160094c47ab4408e11c8a56
#
_entry.id   6707bcf3a160094c47ab4408e11c8a56
#
_cell.length_a   1.000
_cell.length_b   1.000
_cell.length_c   1.000
_cell.angle_alpha   90.00
_cell.angle_beta   90.00
_cell.angle_gamma   90.00
#
_symmetry.space_group_name_H-M   'P 1'
#
loop_
_entity.id
_entity.type
_entity.pdbx_description
1 polymer ?
#
loop_
_entity_poly.entity_id
_entity_poly.type
_entity_poly.pdbx_seq_one_letter_code
_entity_poly.pdbx_strand_id
1 'polypeptide(L)'
;VTVAKIVYASLTGNTEEIADIVAEALESHDVEVEVNECTQVDAADFLDADICIVASYTYDDFLLPDEIIDFHEELLDLDLTGKVYGVVGSGDTFYPYFCQVVDQFDKAFASVGATKGAQSVKVELAPEEQDIVALQSFAKILVEKSKLN
;
A
#
# COMPACT_ATOMS: atom_id res chain seq x y z
N VAL A 1 -7.20 17.16 10.24
CA VAL A 1 -7.80 16.00 9.56
C VAL A 1 -6.69 15.02 9.14
N THR A 2 -6.93 13.73 9.30
CA THR A 2 -5.97 12.71 8.88
C THR A 2 -6.06 12.50 7.36
N VAL A 3 -4.92 12.52 6.71
CA VAL A 3 -4.82 12.34 5.25
C VAL A 3 -4.09 11.04 4.96
N ALA A 4 -4.68 10.21 4.12
CA ALA A 4 -4.07 8.98 3.62
C ALA A 4 -3.88 9.09 2.12
N LYS A 5 -2.75 8.62 1.63
CA LYS A 5 -2.49 8.54 0.19
C LYS A 5 -2.17 7.10 -0.16
N ILE A 6 -2.88 6.58 -1.16
CA ILE A 6 -2.71 5.22 -1.66
C ILE A 6 -2.18 5.33 -3.09
N VAL A 7 -1.05 4.69 -3.32
CA VAL A 7 -0.44 4.60 -4.66
C VAL A 7 -0.46 3.14 -5.08
N TYR A 8 -0.97 2.87 -6.28
CA TYR A 8 -1.12 1.49 -6.73
C TYR A 8 -0.53 1.25 -8.11
N ALA A 9 -0.15 -0.01 -8.34
CA ALA A 9 0.18 -0.54 -9.65
C ALA A 9 -0.73 -1.73 -9.90
N SER A 10 -1.46 -1.74 -11.00
CA SER A 10 -2.42 -2.81 -11.31
C SER A 10 -2.32 -3.22 -12.77
N LEU A 11 -2.23 -4.52 -13.02
CA LEU A 11 -2.18 -5.07 -14.37
C LEU A 11 -3.57 -5.49 -14.87
N THR A 12 -4.32 -6.19 -14.02
CA THR A 12 -5.61 -6.78 -14.38
C THR A 12 -6.80 -6.16 -13.64
N GLY A 13 -6.56 -5.12 -12.83
CA GLY A 13 -7.60 -4.49 -12.03
C GLY A 13 -7.73 -5.04 -10.62
N ASN A 14 -7.10 -6.15 -10.30
CA ASN A 14 -7.19 -6.75 -8.96
C ASN A 14 -6.61 -5.83 -7.89
N THR A 15 -5.45 -5.26 -8.13
CA THR A 15 -4.79 -4.37 -7.17
C THR A 15 -5.54 -3.04 -7.03
N GLU A 16 -6.10 -2.54 -8.14
CA GLU A 16 -6.93 -1.33 -8.10
C GLU A 16 -8.16 -1.56 -7.22
N GLU A 17 -8.80 -2.71 -7.35
CA GLU A 17 -9.94 -3.07 -6.52
C GLU A 17 -9.55 -3.14 -5.03
N ILE A 18 -8.38 -3.71 -4.74
CA ILE A 18 -7.82 -3.74 -3.38
C ILE A 18 -7.64 -2.32 -2.84
N ALA A 19 -7.05 -1.45 -3.64
CA ALA A 19 -6.83 -0.05 -3.26
C ALA A 19 -8.16 0.65 -2.96
N ASP A 20 -9.18 0.41 -3.78
CA ASP A 20 -10.50 1.01 -3.60
C ASP A 20 -11.18 0.52 -2.31
N ILE A 21 -11.04 -0.76 -1.99
CA ILE A 21 -11.59 -1.32 -0.74
C ILE A 21 -10.94 -0.66 0.48
N VAL A 22 -9.62 -0.50 0.45
CA VAL A 22 -8.88 0.16 1.53
C VAL A 22 -9.30 1.63 1.64
N ALA A 23 -9.45 2.32 0.51
CA ALA A 23 -9.86 3.72 0.48
C ALA A 23 -11.23 3.91 1.12
N GLU A 24 -12.21 3.10 0.74
CA GLU A 24 -13.56 3.18 1.31
C GLU A 24 -13.54 2.93 2.82
N ALA A 25 -12.76 1.95 3.26
CA ALA A 25 -12.64 1.64 4.69
C ALA A 25 -12.03 2.81 5.46
N LEU A 26 -10.99 3.45 4.92
CA LEU A 26 -10.38 4.62 5.54
C LEU A 26 -11.36 5.78 5.62
N GLU A 27 -12.09 6.02 4.54
CA GLU A 27 -13.09 7.10 4.50
C GLU A 27 -14.19 6.89 5.54
N SER A 28 -14.55 5.64 5.83
CA SER A 28 -15.54 5.33 6.86
C SER A 28 -15.06 5.70 8.27
N HIS A 29 -13.76 5.97 8.44
CA HIS A 29 -13.15 6.39 9.70
C HIS A 29 -12.78 7.89 9.68
N ASP A 30 -13.41 8.66 8.82
CA ASP A 30 -13.22 10.11 8.71
C ASP A 30 -11.81 10.51 8.25
N VAL A 31 -11.17 9.67 7.44
CA VAL A 31 -9.87 9.94 6.83
C VAL A 31 -10.08 10.48 5.43
N GLU A 32 -9.36 11.54 5.08
CA GLU A 32 -9.34 12.07 3.73
C GLU A 32 -8.37 11.23 2.89
N VAL A 33 -8.85 10.65 1.79
CA VAL A 33 -8.06 9.68 1.02
C VAL A 33 -7.87 10.14 -0.42
N GLU A 34 -6.64 10.05 -0.90
CA GLU A 34 -6.31 10.19 -2.32
C GLU A 34 -5.79 8.84 -2.83
N VAL A 35 -6.34 8.39 -3.95
CA VAL A 35 -5.92 7.14 -4.61
C VAL A 35 -5.39 7.50 -5.99
N ASN A 36 -4.15 7.11 -6.27
CA ASN A 36 -3.52 7.41 -7.56
C ASN A 36 -2.74 6.20 -8.06
N GLU A 37 -2.72 6.05 -9.39
CA GLU A 37 -1.89 5.06 -10.04
C GLU A 37 -0.43 5.56 -10.01
N CYS A 38 0.53 4.64 -9.85
CA CYS A 38 1.92 5.00 -9.53
C CYS A 38 2.63 5.85 -10.59
N THR A 39 2.19 5.82 -11.85
CA THR A 39 2.78 6.65 -12.90
C THR A 39 2.22 8.07 -12.93
N GLN A 40 1.18 8.34 -12.15
CA GLN A 40 0.51 9.64 -12.10
C GLN A 40 0.97 10.52 -10.94
N VAL A 41 1.80 10.01 -10.05
CA VAL A 41 2.25 10.72 -8.85
C VAL A 41 3.72 10.46 -8.60
N ASP A 42 4.33 11.30 -7.77
CA ASP A 42 5.69 11.10 -7.28
C ASP A 42 5.66 10.55 -5.86
N ALA A 43 6.69 9.81 -5.47
CA ALA A 43 6.79 9.32 -4.10
C ALA A 43 6.82 10.46 -3.08
N ALA A 44 7.33 11.63 -3.46
CA ALA A 44 7.36 12.81 -2.60
C ALA A 44 5.97 13.28 -2.16
N ASP A 45 4.91 12.88 -2.86
CA ASP A 45 3.54 13.20 -2.45
C ASP A 45 3.20 12.60 -1.09
N PHE A 46 3.90 11.55 -0.66
CA PHE A 46 3.74 10.98 0.68
C PHE A 46 4.15 11.94 1.79
N LEU A 47 4.96 12.95 1.49
CA LEU A 47 5.35 13.95 2.50
C LEU A 47 4.15 14.74 3.02
N ASP A 48 3.07 14.81 2.25
CA ASP A 48 1.85 15.52 2.61
C ASP A 48 0.79 14.61 3.26
N ALA A 49 1.13 13.35 3.52
CA ALA A 49 0.19 12.38 4.08
C ALA A 49 0.58 11.99 5.51
N ASP A 50 -0.41 11.60 6.30
CA ASP A 50 -0.19 10.99 7.62
C ASP A 50 -0.06 9.48 7.51
N ILE A 51 -0.81 8.89 6.57
CA ILE A 51 -0.81 7.46 6.29
C ILE A 51 -0.40 7.26 4.84
N CYS A 52 0.65 6.48 4.63
CA CYS A 52 1.22 6.19 3.31
C CYS A 52 0.98 4.72 2.97
N ILE A 53 0.30 4.45 1.87
CA ILE A 53 -0.07 3.07 1.49
C ILE A 53 0.36 2.81 0.05
N VAL A 54 0.98 1.65 -0.15
CA VAL A 54 1.28 1.14 -1.50
C VAL A 54 0.51 -0.16 -1.71
N ALA A 55 -0.12 -0.26 -2.87
CA ALA A 55 -0.80 -1.46 -3.32
C ALA A 55 -0.20 -1.88 -4.66
N SER A 56 0.36 -3.08 -4.76
CA SER A 56 0.99 -3.54 -5.98
C SER A 56 0.73 -5.01 -6.23
N TYR A 57 0.81 -5.42 -7.50
CA TYR A 57 0.80 -6.82 -7.86
C TYR A 57 2.22 -7.36 -7.90
N THR A 58 2.35 -8.68 -7.76
CA THR A 58 3.59 -9.39 -7.99
C THR A 58 3.38 -10.29 -9.20
N TYR A 59 4.27 -10.17 -10.19
CA TYR A 59 4.18 -10.97 -11.40
C TYR A 59 4.80 -12.36 -11.17
N ASP A 60 5.59 -12.88 -12.11
CA ASP A 60 6.05 -14.27 -12.05
C ASP A 60 7.39 -14.48 -11.32
N ASP A 61 8.10 -13.43 -10.99
CA ASP A 61 9.34 -13.52 -10.23
C ASP A 61 9.39 -12.41 -9.18
N PHE A 62 10.52 -12.27 -8.48
CA PHE A 62 10.63 -11.33 -7.37
C PHE A 62 10.93 -9.90 -7.81
N LEU A 63 10.79 -9.58 -9.08
CA LEU A 63 11.05 -8.23 -9.59
C LEU A 63 9.82 -7.35 -9.42
N LEU A 64 10.07 -6.07 -9.19
CA LEU A 64 8.99 -5.08 -9.16
C LEU A 64 8.37 -4.94 -10.55
N PRO A 65 7.06 -4.71 -10.65
CA PRO A 65 6.46 -4.32 -11.93
C PRO A 65 7.16 -3.08 -12.49
N ASP A 66 7.39 -3.04 -13.80
CA ASP A 66 8.14 -1.97 -14.44
C ASP A 66 7.59 -0.58 -14.10
N GLU A 67 6.27 -0.43 -14.05
CA GLU A 67 5.64 0.87 -13.83
C GLU A 67 5.86 1.43 -12.42
N ILE A 68 6.30 0.62 -11.46
CA ILE A 68 6.48 1.08 -10.08
C ILE A 68 7.96 1.13 -9.65
N ILE A 69 8.87 0.75 -10.53
CA ILE A 69 10.31 0.75 -10.21
C ILE A 69 10.79 2.15 -9.84
N ASP A 70 10.47 3.15 -10.65
CA ASP A 70 10.88 4.52 -10.40
C ASP A 70 10.30 5.05 -9.09
N PHE A 71 9.04 4.74 -8.82
CA PHE A 71 8.38 5.13 -7.58
C PHE A 71 9.11 4.53 -6.37
N HIS A 72 9.48 3.27 -6.45
CA HIS A 72 10.21 2.59 -5.38
C HIS A 72 11.57 3.26 -5.13
N GLU A 73 12.30 3.59 -6.19
CA GLU A 73 13.59 4.27 -6.07
C GLU A 73 13.44 5.66 -5.44
N GLU A 74 12.44 6.42 -5.85
CA GLU A 74 12.16 7.74 -5.28
C GLU A 74 11.82 7.65 -3.80
N LEU A 75 11.06 6.61 -3.42
CA LEU A 75 10.67 6.39 -2.03
C LEU A 75 11.89 6.25 -1.12
N LEU A 76 12.93 5.57 -1.60
CA LEU A 76 14.14 5.32 -0.83
C LEU A 76 14.92 6.60 -0.50
N ASP A 77 14.66 7.71 -1.21
CA ASP A 77 15.34 8.98 -0.99
C ASP A 77 14.57 9.93 -0.07
N LEU A 78 13.41 9.51 0.45
CA LEU A 78 12.58 10.36 1.30
C LEU A 78 12.91 10.16 2.78
N ASP A 79 12.44 11.11 3.60
CA ASP A 79 12.40 10.97 5.05
C ASP A 79 10.92 10.98 5.46
N LEU A 80 10.42 9.84 5.86
CA LEU A 80 9.03 9.67 6.26
C LEU A 80 8.88 9.45 7.77
N THR A 81 9.84 9.93 8.54
CA THR A 81 9.78 9.89 10.01
C THR A 81 8.49 10.57 10.49
N GLY A 82 7.80 9.93 11.40
CA GLY A 82 6.53 10.45 11.94
C GLY A 82 5.29 10.02 11.17
N LYS A 83 5.46 9.36 10.03
CA LYS A 83 4.35 8.88 9.23
C LYS A 83 4.13 7.39 9.46
N VAL A 84 2.89 6.98 9.25
CA VAL A 84 2.48 5.57 9.37
C VAL A 84 2.32 4.99 7.97
N TYR A 85 2.76 3.77 7.76
CA TYR A 85 2.64 3.14 6.44
C TYR A 85 1.94 1.78 6.53
N GLY A 86 1.42 1.36 5.39
CA GLY A 86 0.92 0.01 5.18
C GLY A 86 1.15 -0.41 3.74
N VAL A 87 1.28 -1.71 3.52
CA VAL A 87 1.48 -2.27 2.18
C VAL A 87 0.52 -3.42 1.98
N VAL A 88 -0.13 -3.41 0.83
CA VAL A 88 -1.03 -4.50 0.43
C VAL A 88 -0.69 -4.90 -0.99
N GLY A 89 -1.12 -6.07 -1.40
CA GLY A 89 -0.84 -6.48 -2.75
C GLY A 89 -1.61 -7.71 -3.19
N SER A 90 -1.56 -7.94 -4.50
CA SER A 90 -2.14 -9.12 -5.13
C SER A 90 -1.04 -9.94 -5.80
N GLY A 91 -1.30 -11.21 -5.96
CA GLY A 91 -0.39 -12.12 -6.62
C GLY A 91 -1.08 -13.43 -6.92
N ASP A 92 -0.31 -14.39 -7.43
CA ASP A 92 -0.80 -15.72 -7.77
C ASP A 92 0.10 -16.73 -7.07
N THR A 93 -0.49 -17.59 -6.24
CA THR A 93 0.25 -18.62 -5.51
C THR A 93 0.84 -19.68 -6.44
N PHE A 94 0.43 -19.68 -7.70
CA PHE A 94 1.06 -20.51 -8.73
C PHE A 94 2.56 -20.20 -8.87
N TYR A 95 2.96 -18.94 -8.64
CA TYR A 95 4.34 -18.50 -8.75
C TYR A 95 5.03 -18.58 -7.40
N PRO A 96 6.36 -18.90 -7.37
CA PRO A 96 7.08 -19.15 -6.10
C PRO A 96 7.24 -17.93 -5.20
N TYR A 97 7.12 -16.71 -5.72
CA TYR A 97 7.34 -15.49 -4.96
C TYR A 97 6.02 -14.73 -4.74
N PHE A 98 5.04 -15.41 -4.16
CA PHE A 98 3.72 -14.84 -3.94
C PHE A 98 3.79 -13.50 -3.18
N CYS A 99 3.30 -12.43 -3.81
CA CYS A 99 3.24 -11.09 -3.22
C CYS A 99 4.58 -10.56 -2.66
N GLN A 100 5.69 -10.95 -3.27
CA GLN A 100 7.02 -10.52 -2.82
C GLN A 100 7.21 -8.99 -2.88
N VAL A 101 6.53 -8.33 -3.81
CA VAL A 101 6.58 -6.87 -3.95
C VAL A 101 6.12 -6.18 -2.67
N VAL A 102 5.15 -6.77 -1.97
CA VAL A 102 4.69 -6.27 -0.68
C VAL A 102 5.85 -6.20 0.32
N ASP A 103 6.65 -7.25 0.38
CA ASP A 103 7.79 -7.31 1.30
C ASP A 103 8.87 -6.30 0.92
N GLN A 104 9.07 -6.04 -0.37
CA GLN A 104 10.03 -5.05 -0.84
C GLN A 104 9.64 -3.64 -0.44
N PHE A 105 8.36 -3.29 -0.55
CA PHE A 105 7.87 -1.98 -0.12
C PHE A 105 7.87 -1.85 1.41
N ASP A 106 7.58 -2.93 2.13
CA ASP A 106 7.67 -2.92 3.58
C ASP A 106 9.08 -2.53 4.04
N LYS A 107 10.11 -3.12 3.42
CA LYS A 107 11.50 -2.78 3.70
C LYS A 107 11.83 -1.35 3.32
N ALA A 108 11.32 -0.88 2.18
CA ALA A 108 11.57 0.47 1.71
C ALA A 108 11.03 1.51 2.69
N PHE A 109 9.79 1.36 3.13
CA PHE A 109 9.19 2.28 4.10
C PHE A 109 9.95 2.27 5.42
N ALA A 110 10.32 1.10 5.91
CA ALA A 110 11.07 0.99 7.15
C ALA A 110 12.42 1.70 7.06
N SER A 111 13.08 1.60 5.90
CA SER A 111 14.39 2.20 5.68
C SER A 111 14.37 3.73 5.68
N VAL A 112 13.22 4.34 5.43
CA VAL A 112 13.07 5.81 5.39
C VAL A 112 12.38 6.36 6.63
N GLY A 113 12.27 5.57 7.68
CA GLY A 113 11.83 6.03 9.00
C GLY A 113 10.33 5.97 9.25
N ALA A 114 9.54 5.48 8.31
CA ALA A 114 8.10 5.35 8.51
C ALA A 114 7.80 4.23 9.51
N THR A 115 6.72 4.38 10.27
CA THR A 115 6.30 3.40 11.26
C THR A 115 5.27 2.47 10.64
N LYS A 116 5.49 1.16 10.74
CA LYS A 116 4.53 0.18 10.23
C LYS A 116 3.25 0.25 11.06
N GLY A 117 2.14 0.54 10.38
CA GLY A 117 0.87 0.74 11.05
C GLY A 117 0.02 -0.50 11.17
N ALA A 118 0.16 -1.42 10.23
CA ALA A 118 -0.62 -2.66 10.22
C ALA A 118 0.15 -3.75 9.47
N GLN A 119 -0.17 -5.00 9.75
CA GLN A 119 0.38 -6.13 9.02
C GLN A 119 -0.03 -6.05 7.56
N SER A 120 0.88 -6.35 6.66
CA SER A 120 0.60 -6.36 5.22
C SER A 120 -0.48 -7.41 4.90
N VAL A 121 -1.32 -7.08 3.91
CA VAL A 121 -2.34 -8.01 3.42
C VAL A 121 -1.95 -8.46 2.03
N LYS A 122 -1.87 -9.77 1.83
CA LYS A 122 -1.52 -10.38 0.56
C LYS A 122 -2.75 -11.13 0.04
N VAL A 123 -3.21 -10.76 -1.13
CA VAL A 123 -4.44 -11.29 -1.73
C VAL A 123 -4.09 -12.14 -2.93
N GLU A 124 -4.64 -13.34 -3.02
CA GLU A 124 -4.49 -14.18 -4.21
C GLU A 124 -5.54 -13.78 -5.24
N LEU A 125 -5.07 -13.32 -6.41
CA LEU A 125 -5.93 -12.90 -7.53
C LEU A 125 -6.91 -11.80 -7.11
N ALA A 126 -8.20 -11.94 -7.43
CA ALA A 126 -9.21 -10.96 -7.05
C ALA A 126 -9.60 -11.13 -5.58
N PRO A 127 -9.88 -10.03 -4.85
CA PRO A 127 -10.27 -10.16 -3.45
C PRO A 127 -11.60 -10.88 -3.28
N GLU A 128 -11.61 -11.83 -2.36
CA GLU A 128 -12.82 -12.55 -1.95
C GLU A 128 -13.33 -11.98 -0.62
N GLU A 129 -14.40 -12.54 -0.08
CA GLU A 129 -15.04 -12.00 1.12
C GLU A 129 -14.09 -11.91 2.31
N GLN A 130 -13.28 -12.95 2.56
CA GLN A 130 -12.32 -12.95 3.66
C GLN A 130 -11.22 -11.90 3.44
N ASP A 131 -10.86 -11.64 2.18
CA ASP A 131 -9.87 -10.62 1.85
C ASP A 131 -10.41 -9.22 2.11
N ILE A 132 -11.69 -8.99 1.80
CA ILE A 132 -12.34 -7.71 2.05
C ILE A 132 -12.36 -7.42 3.55
N VAL A 133 -12.69 -8.41 4.38
CA VAL A 133 -12.67 -8.26 5.84
C VAL A 133 -11.25 -7.94 6.33
N ALA A 134 -10.24 -8.63 5.78
CA ALA A 134 -8.85 -8.37 6.15
C ALA A 134 -8.40 -6.96 5.77
N LEU A 135 -8.81 -6.48 4.60
CA LEU A 135 -8.47 -5.14 4.13
C LEU A 135 -9.17 -4.05 4.96
N GLN A 136 -10.41 -4.29 5.36
CA GLN A 136 -11.13 -3.37 6.23
C GLN A 136 -10.48 -3.29 7.62
N SER A 137 -10.05 -4.42 8.15
CA SER A 137 -9.33 -4.48 9.42
C SER A 137 -7.98 -3.77 9.31
N PHE A 138 -7.27 -3.98 8.22
CA PHE A 138 -6.00 -3.30 7.92
C PHE A 138 -6.18 -1.78 7.98
N ALA A 139 -7.22 -1.25 7.32
CA ALA A 139 -7.49 0.18 7.31
C ALA A 139 -7.79 0.72 8.71
N LYS A 140 -8.60 0.01 9.46
CA LYS A 140 -8.96 0.41 10.83
C LYS A 140 -7.72 0.49 11.72
N ILE A 141 -6.85 -0.51 11.64
CA ILE A 141 -5.63 -0.56 12.45
C ILE A 141 -4.69 0.59 12.06
N LEU A 142 -4.58 0.91 10.77
CA LEU A 142 -3.79 2.04 10.32
C LEU A 142 -4.29 3.36 10.91
N VAL A 143 -5.60 3.56 10.92
CA VAL A 143 -6.19 4.79 11.49
C VAL A 143 -5.88 4.88 12.98
N GLU A 144 -6.04 3.79 13.71
CA GLU A 144 -5.75 3.75 15.15
C GLU A 144 -4.28 4.07 15.42
N LYS A 145 -3.38 3.48 14.63
CA LYS A 145 -1.95 3.71 14.78
C LYS A 145 -1.57 5.16 14.47
N SER A 146 -2.18 5.76 13.46
CA SER A 146 -1.88 7.14 13.09
C SER A 146 -2.24 8.14 14.19
N LYS A 147 -3.23 7.81 15.00
CA LYS A 147 -3.65 8.66 16.13
C LYS A 147 -2.68 8.60 17.30
N LEU A 148 -1.85 7.56 17.37
CA LEU A 148 -0.85 7.38 18.44
C LEU A 148 0.49 8.00 18.08
N ASN A 149 0.68 8.36 16.83
CA ASN A 149 1.98 8.78 16.32
C ASN A 149 2.17 10.29 16.34
#